data_20fbb59f9636f1a321c325101be31cc5
#
_entry.id   20fbb59f9636f1a321c325101be31cc5
#
_cell.length_a   1.000
_cell.length_b   1.000
_cell.length_c   1.000
_cell.angle_alpha   90.00
_cell.angle_beta   90.00
_cell.angle_gamma   90.00
#
_symmetry.space_group_name_H-M   'P 1'
#
loop_
_entity.id
_entity.type
_entity.pdbx_description
1 polymer ?
#
loop_
_entity_poly.entity_id
_entity_poly.type
_entity_poly.pdbx_seq_one_letter_code
_entity_poly.pdbx_strand_id
1 'polypeptide(L)'
;MMIYISGAISNNPNYQSEFQKAEQWLMLKDYTPVNPARFITNLPKLTEEQIMKIDYCLLELCDGIFMLGGWQKSKGACAELSYAKSLDKKVLYQKYYERGQDNE
;
A
#
# COMPACT_ATOMS: atom_id res chain seq x y z
N MET A 1 -5.44 -14.11 -2.29
CA MET A 1 -5.57 -12.81 -2.96
C MET A 1 -4.41 -11.91 -2.56
N MET A 2 -3.70 -11.37 -3.53
CA MET A 2 -2.54 -10.51 -3.29
C MET A 2 -3.00 -9.07 -3.11
N ILE A 3 -2.57 -8.42 -2.04
CA ILE A 3 -2.99 -7.06 -1.70
C ILE A 3 -1.76 -6.16 -1.56
N TYR A 4 -1.73 -5.10 -2.34
CA TYR A 4 -0.66 -4.11 -2.33
C TYR A 4 -0.92 -3.09 -1.23
N ILE A 5 0.11 -2.79 -0.41
CA ILE A 5 -0.03 -1.84 0.68
C ILE A 5 0.42 -0.47 0.21
N SER A 6 -0.43 0.54 0.36
CA SER A 6 -0.17 1.89 -0.09
C SER A 6 -0.35 2.90 1.05
N GLY A 7 0.58 3.83 1.17
CA GLY A 7 0.52 4.85 2.21
C GLY A 7 1.67 5.83 2.08
N ALA A 8 1.70 6.80 2.98
CA ALA A 8 2.73 7.84 2.98
C ALA A 8 4.07 7.28 3.42
N ILE A 9 5.10 7.53 2.64
CA ILE A 9 6.47 7.15 2.97
C ILE A 9 7.32 8.39 3.20
N SER A 10 7.29 9.34 2.25
CA SER A 10 8.04 10.59 2.38
C SER A 10 7.52 11.40 3.58
N ASN A 11 8.44 11.93 4.36
CA ASN A 11 8.12 12.74 5.54
C ASN A 11 7.32 11.97 6.58
N ASN A 12 7.41 10.64 6.56
CA ASN A 12 6.73 9.80 7.53
C ASN A 12 7.77 8.89 8.20
N PRO A 13 8.28 9.29 9.38
CA PRO A 13 9.34 8.52 10.04
C PRO A 13 8.89 7.13 10.49
N ASN A 14 7.60 6.90 10.59
CA ASN A 14 7.05 5.63 11.07
C ASN A 14 6.57 4.72 9.95
N TYR A 15 6.92 5.02 8.70
CA TYR A 15 6.32 4.30 7.58
C TYR A 15 6.63 2.79 7.61
N GLN A 16 7.84 2.41 8.00
CA GLN A 16 8.18 0.98 8.02
C GLN A 16 7.33 0.21 9.01
N SER A 17 7.13 0.79 10.19
CA SER A 17 6.31 0.18 11.22
C SER A 17 4.85 0.08 10.78
N GLU A 18 4.34 1.13 10.17
CA GLU A 18 2.95 1.15 9.70
C GLU A 18 2.70 0.12 8.60
N PHE A 19 3.63 0.02 7.65
CA PHE A 19 3.53 -0.95 6.57
C PHE A 19 3.64 -2.37 7.11
N GLN A 20 4.50 -2.59 8.09
CA GLN A 20 4.67 -3.91 8.69
C GLN A 20 3.42 -4.35 9.44
N LYS A 21 2.78 -3.44 10.16
CA LYS A 21 1.54 -3.75 10.86
C LYS A 21 0.42 -4.12 9.89
N ALA A 22 0.34 -3.40 8.78
CA ALA A 22 -0.64 -3.71 7.74
C ALA A 22 -0.37 -5.08 7.15
N GLU A 23 0.91 -5.39 6.92
CA GLU A 23 1.30 -6.69 6.41
C GLU A 23 0.81 -7.82 7.30
N GLN A 24 1.03 -7.67 8.61
CA GLN A 24 0.61 -8.67 9.59
C GLN A 24 -0.90 -8.81 9.64
N TRP A 25 -1.60 -7.68 9.59
CA TRP A 25 -3.05 -7.70 9.60
C TRP A 25 -3.62 -8.42 8.39
N LEU A 26 -3.07 -8.13 7.20
CA LEU A 26 -3.53 -8.76 5.97
C LEU A 26 -3.29 -10.28 6.02
N MET A 27 -2.15 -10.71 6.57
CA MET A 27 -1.85 -12.12 6.69
C MET A 27 -2.86 -12.83 7.61
N LEU A 28 -3.27 -12.15 8.68
CA LEU A 28 -4.27 -12.71 9.57
C LEU A 28 -5.64 -12.88 8.89
N LYS A 29 -5.89 -12.12 7.85
CA LYS A 29 -7.12 -12.20 7.08
C LYS A 29 -6.96 -13.09 5.85
N ASP A 30 -5.90 -13.87 5.79
CA ASP A 30 -5.60 -14.80 4.71
C ASP A 30 -5.33 -14.14 3.37
N TYR A 31 -4.91 -12.88 3.38
CA TYR A 31 -4.41 -12.21 2.19
C TYR A 31 -2.90 -12.40 2.10
N THR A 32 -2.38 -12.28 0.89
CA THR A 32 -0.94 -12.24 0.67
C THR A 32 -0.53 -10.77 0.49
N PRO A 33 0.15 -10.18 1.48
CA PRO A 33 0.51 -8.76 1.39
C PRO A 33 1.70 -8.54 0.48
N VAL A 34 1.66 -7.45 -0.27
CA VAL A 34 2.81 -6.96 -1.03
C VAL A 34 3.19 -5.62 -0.42
N ASN A 35 4.34 -5.60 0.25
CA ASN A 35 4.80 -4.44 1.00
C ASN A 35 5.93 -3.77 0.25
N PRO A 36 5.65 -2.66 -0.48
CA PRO A 36 6.70 -2.00 -1.28
C PRO A 36 7.80 -1.38 -0.44
N ALA A 37 7.53 -1.08 0.83
CA ALA A 37 8.56 -0.53 1.70
C ALA A 37 9.74 -1.48 1.88
N ARG A 38 9.51 -2.78 1.78
CA ARG A 38 10.57 -3.76 1.89
C ARG A 38 11.56 -3.67 0.71
N PHE A 39 11.04 -3.33 -0.45
CA PHE A 39 11.87 -3.21 -1.65
C PHE A 39 12.62 -1.89 -1.66
N ILE A 40 11.92 -0.80 -1.38
CA ILE A 40 12.46 0.55 -1.45
C ILE A 40 13.65 0.71 -0.49
N THR A 41 13.54 0.14 0.71
CA THR A 41 14.56 0.27 1.75
C THR A 41 15.91 -0.32 1.33
N ASN A 42 15.88 -1.36 0.51
CA ASN A 42 17.08 -2.11 0.14
C ASN A 42 17.60 -1.77 -1.24
N LEU A 43 17.01 -0.79 -1.92
CA LEU A 43 17.45 -0.39 -3.24
C LEU A 43 18.40 0.81 -3.16
N PRO A 44 19.26 1.00 -4.17
CA PRO A 44 20.05 2.23 -4.23
C PRO A 44 19.14 3.42 -4.47
N LYS A 45 19.75 4.61 -4.47
CA LYS A 45 18.95 5.82 -4.70
C LYS A 45 18.21 5.74 -6.02
N LEU A 46 16.89 5.88 -5.93
CA LEU A 46 16.02 5.89 -7.09
C LEU A 46 15.27 7.23 -7.14
N THR A 47 14.91 7.66 -8.34
CA THR A 47 14.05 8.81 -8.49
C THR A 47 12.63 8.44 -8.14
N GLU A 48 11.80 9.45 -7.84
CA GLU A 48 10.39 9.20 -7.58
C GLU A 48 9.72 8.51 -8.76
N GLU A 49 10.10 8.89 -9.97
CA GLU A 49 9.54 8.29 -11.18
C GLU A 49 9.89 6.80 -11.26
N GLN A 50 11.13 6.46 -10.94
CA GLN A 50 11.55 5.06 -10.96
C GLN A 50 10.80 4.23 -9.92
N ILE A 51 10.64 4.80 -8.72
CA ILE A 51 9.90 4.15 -7.65
C ILE A 51 8.45 3.90 -8.08
N MET A 52 7.82 4.90 -8.70
CA MET A 52 6.42 4.75 -9.16
C MET A 52 6.28 3.65 -10.21
N LYS A 53 7.27 3.51 -11.09
CA LYS A 53 7.24 2.45 -12.08
C LYS A 53 7.27 1.07 -11.43
N ILE A 54 8.12 0.91 -10.41
CA ILE A 54 8.19 -0.34 -9.67
C ILE A 54 6.86 -0.60 -8.96
N ASP A 55 6.32 0.41 -8.30
CA ASP A 55 5.09 0.29 -7.56
C ASP A 55 3.91 -0.07 -8.47
N TYR A 56 3.85 0.55 -9.64
CA TYR A 56 2.78 0.24 -10.60
C TYR A 56 2.88 -1.18 -11.11
N CYS A 57 4.09 -1.68 -11.35
CA CYS A 57 4.27 -3.06 -11.75
C CYS A 57 3.79 -4.03 -10.67
N LEU A 58 4.14 -3.75 -9.41
CA LEU A 58 3.69 -4.56 -8.29
C LEU A 58 2.17 -4.53 -8.17
N LEU A 59 1.60 -3.35 -8.33
CA LEU A 59 0.16 -3.16 -8.23
C LEU A 59 -0.59 -3.95 -9.30
N GLU A 60 -0.05 -3.98 -10.51
CA GLU A 60 -0.65 -4.74 -11.60
C GLU A 60 -0.74 -6.22 -11.28
N LEU A 61 0.21 -6.74 -10.52
CA LEU A 61 0.23 -8.14 -10.14
C LEU A 61 -0.73 -8.47 -9.01
N CYS A 62 -1.21 -7.46 -8.30
CA CYS A 62 -2.06 -7.65 -7.12
C CYS A 62 -3.53 -7.67 -7.49
N ASP A 63 -4.33 -8.25 -6.61
CA ASP A 63 -5.79 -8.29 -6.77
C ASP A 63 -6.46 -7.08 -6.15
N GLY A 64 -5.79 -6.42 -5.22
CA GLY A 64 -6.34 -5.28 -4.53
C GLY A 64 -5.28 -4.39 -3.92
N ILE A 65 -5.73 -3.30 -3.32
CA ILE A 65 -4.88 -2.31 -2.69
C ILE A 65 -5.43 -2.00 -1.30
N PHE A 66 -4.53 -1.90 -0.32
CA PHE A 66 -4.89 -1.56 1.06
C PHE A 66 -4.32 -0.19 1.39
N MET A 67 -5.21 0.77 1.64
CA MET A 67 -4.84 2.17 1.87
C MET A 67 -4.62 2.42 3.35
N LEU A 68 -3.39 2.75 3.74
CA LEU A 68 -3.06 3.10 5.13
C LEU A 68 -3.65 4.44 5.50
N GLY A 69 -3.91 4.63 6.80
CA GLY A 69 -4.42 5.92 7.29
C GLY A 69 -3.48 7.05 6.90
N GLY A 70 -4.07 8.19 6.53
CA GLY A 70 -3.29 9.34 6.10
C GLY A 70 -2.86 9.34 4.65
N TRP A 71 -3.34 8.37 3.87
CA TRP A 71 -2.95 8.25 2.46
C TRP A 71 -3.30 9.50 1.65
N GLN A 72 -4.34 10.24 2.08
CA GLN A 72 -4.80 11.41 1.34
C GLN A 72 -3.72 12.50 1.24
N LYS A 73 -2.77 12.49 2.17
CA LYS A 73 -1.69 13.49 2.20
C LYS A 73 -0.48 13.07 1.37
N SER A 74 -0.53 11.89 0.77
CA SER A 74 0.60 11.36 0.00
C SER A 74 0.25 11.36 -1.48
N LYS A 75 1.04 12.10 -2.27
CA LYS A 75 0.84 12.12 -3.72
C LYS A 75 1.01 10.74 -4.33
N GLY A 76 2.01 10.00 -3.85
CA GLY A 76 2.26 8.66 -4.35
C GLY A 76 1.10 7.72 -4.06
N ALA A 77 0.59 7.75 -2.82
CA ALA A 77 -0.52 6.89 -2.45
C ALA A 77 -1.79 7.25 -3.23
N CYS A 78 -2.04 8.53 -3.44
CA CYS A 78 -3.19 8.96 -4.24
C CYS A 78 -3.08 8.46 -5.67
N ALA A 79 -1.88 8.54 -6.26
CA ALA A 79 -1.65 8.06 -7.63
C ALA A 79 -1.84 6.55 -7.71
N GLU A 80 -1.35 5.81 -6.71
CA GLU A 80 -1.51 4.36 -6.68
C GLU A 80 -2.97 3.97 -6.57
N LEU A 81 -3.73 4.66 -5.73
CA LEU A 81 -5.15 4.39 -5.60
C LEU A 81 -5.89 4.64 -6.91
N SER A 82 -5.58 5.76 -7.56
CA SER A 82 -6.19 6.08 -8.84
C SER A 82 -5.89 5.01 -9.89
N TYR A 83 -4.65 4.55 -9.92
CA TYR A 83 -4.24 3.51 -10.86
C TYR A 83 -4.96 2.20 -10.57
N ALA A 84 -5.03 1.82 -9.28
CA ALA A 84 -5.72 0.59 -8.88
C ALA A 84 -7.19 0.63 -9.31
N LYS A 85 -7.85 1.77 -9.12
CA LYS A 85 -9.23 1.93 -9.53
C LYS A 85 -9.40 1.81 -11.04
N SER A 86 -8.45 2.34 -11.80
CA SER A 86 -8.50 2.24 -13.25
C SER A 86 -8.37 0.79 -13.73
N LEU A 87 -7.78 -0.08 -12.92
CA LEU A 87 -7.62 -1.49 -13.22
C LEU A 87 -8.69 -2.35 -12.56
N ASP A 88 -9.70 -1.72 -11.96
CA ASP A 88 -10.79 -2.41 -11.25
C ASP A 88 -10.30 -3.31 -10.13
N LYS A 89 -9.23 -2.92 -9.45
CA LYS A 89 -8.72 -3.66 -8.30
C LYS A 89 -9.60 -3.41 -7.09
N LYS A 90 -9.66 -4.41 -6.20
CA LYS A 90 -10.37 -4.26 -4.93
C LYS A 90 -9.66 -3.22 -4.06
N VAL A 91 -10.44 -2.35 -3.38
CA VAL A 91 -9.88 -1.31 -2.51
C VAL A 91 -10.30 -1.55 -1.07
N LEU A 92 -9.30 -1.62 -0.19
CA LEU A 92 -9.51 -1.76 1.25
C LEU A 92 -8.94 -0.53 1.93
N TYR A 93 -9.57 -0.08 3.01
CA TYR A 93 -9.13 1.10 3.76
C TYR A 93 -8.86 0.73 5.21
N GLN A 94 -7.68 1.08 5.70
CA GLN A 94 -7.28 0.77 7.07
C GLN A 94 -8.25 1.33 8.13
N LYS A 95 -8.80 2.51 7.88
CA LYS A 95 -9.66 3.17 8.87
C LYS A 95 -10.87 2.32 9.26
N TYR A 96 -11.33 1.47 8.38
CA TYR A 96 -12.47 0.60 8.69
C TYR A 96 -12.08 -0.52 9.65
N TYR A 97 -10.84 -0.96 9.56
CA TYR A 97 -10.37 -2.11 10.32
C TYR A 97 -9.79 -1.72 11.67
N GLU A 98 -9.21 -0.50 11.75
CA GLU A 98 -8.70 0.01 13.01
C GLU A 98 -9.81 0.21 14.04
N ARG A 99 -11.03 0.45 13.57
CA ARG A 99 -12.19 0.62 14.43
C ARG A 99 -12.89 -0.69 14.74
N GLY A 100 -12.30 -1.80 14.32
CA GLY A 100 -12.93 -3.10 14.49
C GLY A 100 -14.10 -3.35 13.57
N GLN A 101 -14.24 -2.54 12.54
CA GLN A 101 -15.27 -2.69 11.52
C GLN A 101 -14.68 -3.36 10.29
N ASP A 102 -15.21 -4.49 9.93
CA ASP A 102 -14.76 -5.19 8.73
C ASP A 102 -15.92 -5.48 7.80
N ASN A 103 -16.92 -4.65 7.85
CA ASN A 103 -18.12 -4.76 7.02
C ASN A 103 -18.24 -3.53 6.13
N GLU A 104 -17.23 -3.19 5.46
CA GLU A 104 -17.24 -2.01 4.62
C GLU A 104 -18.16 -2.13 3.42
#